data_faac6aed6bf076518e746dc177c2e5ea
#
_entry.id   faac6aed6bf076518e746dc177c2e5ea
#
_cell.length_a   1.000
_cell.length_b   1.000
_cell.length_c   1.000
_cell.angle_alpha   90.00
_cell.angle_beta   90.00
_cell.angle_gamma   90.00
#
_symmetry.space_group_name_H-M   'P 1'
#
loop_
_entity.id
_entity.type
_entity.pdbx_description
1 polymer ?
#
loop_
_entity_poly.entity_id
_entity_poly.type
_entity_poly.pdbx_seq_one_letter_code
_entity_poly.pdbx_strand_id
1 'polypeptide(L)'
;NAYFRDLLDLCKSPYIFADCAEDERKAAIFALESALRSASVKSGLPRIRRCMQAADDETCRELVLALIDRLEAATTLLRSRPAPLARWIKRLLKALEVLGALPPLQADAAGKSLLALLEARYLELEGSSAQFSFAAWRDWLNREFEAATFRDVSISSPLVLTPLNAVCLRRFEAALLIGGDARQLAPASNGEFFNQSVRRELGLRTQQ
;
A
#
# COMPACT_ATOMS: atom_id res chain seq x y z
N ASN A 1 12.71 -8.43 -11.55
CA ASN A 1 13.60 -9.11 -10.60
C ASN A 1 13.23 -8.68 -9.19
N ALA A 2 12.57 -9.55 -8.42
CA ALA A 2 12.38 -9.31 -7.00
C ALA A 2 13.74 -9.46 -6.29
N TYR A 3 14.18 -8.41 -5.64
CA TYR A 3 15.32 -8.50 -4.74
C TYR A 3 14.94 -9.30 -3.49
N PHE A 4 15.87 -10.02 -2.90
CA PHE A 4 15.57 -10.87 -1.73
C PHE A 4 15.05 -10.06 -0.53
N ARG A 5 15.47 -8.80 -0.39
CA ARG A 5 14.97 -7.91 0.67
C ARG A 5 13.48 -7.65 0.51
N ASP A 6 13.05 -7.22 -0.67
CA ASP A 6 11.62 -6.93 -0.95
C ASP A 6 10.77 -8.18 -0.74
N LEU A 7 11.31 -9.35 -1.11
CA LEU A 7 10.65 -10.64 -0.88
C LEU A 7 10.50 -10.96 0.61
N LEU A 8 11.57 -10.79 1.38
CA LEU A 8 11.55 -11.03 2.83
C LEU A 8 10.62 -10.04 3.54
N ASP A 9 10.65 -8.77 3.15
CA ASP A 9 9.76 -7.74 3.71
C ASP A 9 8.29 -8.09 3.41
N LEU A 10 7.99 -8.56 2.21
CA LEU A 10 6.66 -9.07 1.87
C LEU A 10 6.29 -10.29 2.75
N CYS A 11 7.16 -11.28 2.89
CA CYS A 11 6.90 -12.48 3.70
C CYS A 11 6.75 -12.15 5.20
N LYS A 12 7.45 -11.14 5.70
CA LYS A 12 7.36 -10.67 7.10
C LYS A 12 6.08 -9.90 7.38
N SER A 13 5.32 -9.49 6.37
CA SER A 13 4.05 -8.82 6.55
C SER A 13 3.05 -9.70 7.30
N PRO A 14 2.33 -9.18 8.30
CA PRO A 14 1.32 -9.95 9.04
C PRO A 14 0.14 -10.40 8.18
N TYR A 15 -0.04 -9.77 7.03
CA TYR A 15 -1.12 -10.10 6.09
C TYR A 15 -0.79 -11.26 5.15
N ILE A 16 0.50 -11.56 4.93
CA ILE A 16 0.93 -12.60 3.98
C ILE A 16 1.12 -13.92 4.71
N PHE A 17 0.59 -15.01 4.14
CA PHE A 17 0.60 -16.34 4.74
C PHE A 17 -0.07 -16.39 6.13
N ALA A 18 -1.08 -15.56 6.35
CA ALA A 18 -1.78 -15.48 7.63
C ALA A 18 -2.62 -16.74 7.95
N ASP A 19 -2.81 -17.61 6.98
CA ASP A 19 -3.42 -18.94 7.12
C ASP A 19 -2.46 -20.02 7.63
N CYS A 20 -1.14 -19.72 7.72
CA CYS A 20 -0.16 -20.58 8.35
C CYS A 20 -0.06 -20.30 9.86
N ALA A 21 0.32 -21.31 10.65
CA ALA A 21 0.62 -21.10 12.06
C ALA A 21 1.77 -20.09 12.21
N GLU A 22 1.63 -19.15 13.14
CA GLU A 22 2.55 -18.01 13.25
C GLU A 22 4.00 -18.44 13.50
N ASP A 23 4.19 -19.46 14.35
CA ASP A 23 5.52 -19.96 14.68
C ASP A 23 6.16 -20.69 13.50
N GLU A 24 5.40 -21.51 12.77
CA GLU A 24 5.85 -22.16 11.54
C GLU A 24 6.23 -21.15 10.45
N ARG A 25 5.39 -20.13 10.27
CA ARG A 25 5.67 -19.05 9.32
C ARG A 25 6.95 -18.30 9.70
N LYS A 26 7.13 -17.94 10.96
CA LYS A 26 8.35 -17.27 11.44
C LYS A 26 9.58 -18.14 11.25
N ALA A 27 9.51 -19.42 11.61
CA ALA A 27 10.61 -20.36 11.41
C ALA A 27 10.98 -20.51 9.92
N ALA A 28 9.99 -20.67 9.04
CA ALA A 28 10.20 -20.75 7.60
C ALA A 28 10.85 -19.48 7.04
N ILE A 29 10.39 -18.30 7.45
CA ILE A 29 10.96 -17.02 7.00
C ILE A 29 12.40 -16.85 7.50
N PHE A 30 12.67 -17.23 8.74
CA PHE A 30 14.03 -17.21 9.31
C PHE A 30 14.98 -18.14 8.56
N ALA A 31 14.55 -19.37 8.30
CA ALA A 31 15.31 -20.36 7.52
C ALA A 31 15.59 -19.85 6.09
N LEU A 32 14.58 -19.25 5.44
CA LEU A 32 14.73 -18.63 4.13
C LEU A 32 15.76 -17.49 4.17
N GLU A 33 15.67 -16.59 5.12
CA GLU A 33 16.60 -15.46 5.27
C GLU A 33 18.04 -15.95 5.51
N SER A 34 18.22 -16.93 6.39
CA SER A 34 19.52 -17.51 6.69
C SER A 34 20.16 -18.16 5.46
N ALA A 35 19.40 -18.99 4.72
CA ALA A 35 19.86 -19.65 3.52
C ALA A 35 20.22 -18.66 2.40
N LEU A 36 19.41 -17.60 2.21
CA LEU A 36 19.69 -16.59 1.20
C LEU A 36 20.94 -15.77 1.50
N ARG A 37 21.17 -15.46 2.77
CA ARG A 37 22.38 -14.76 3.22
C ARG A 37 23.62 -15.62 3.03
N SER A 38 23.58 -16.89 3.43
CA SER A 38 24.69 -17.85 3.31
C SER A 38 25.08 -18.10 1.84
N ALA A 39 24.09 -18.25 0.97
CA ALA A 39 24.31 -18.51 -0.45
C ALA A 39 24.54 -17.24 -1.29
N SER A 40 24.52 -16.04 -0.67
CA SER A 40 24.67 -14.74 -1.36
C SER A 40 23.72 -14.56 -2.55
N VAL A 41 22.50 -15.12 -2.46
CA VAL A 41 21.48 -15.01 -3.51
C VAL A 41 20.85 -13.63 -3.45
N LYS A 42 21.00 -12.84 -4.50
CA LYS A 42 20.50 -11.46 -4.55
C LYS A 42 19.08 -11.34 -5.09
N SER A 43 18.66 -12.20 -6.01
CA SER A 43 17.34 -12.10 -6.64
C SER A 43 16.96 -13.37 -7.43
N GLY A 44 15.65 -13.51 -7.70
CA GLY A 44 15.08 -14.52 -8.60
C GLY A 44 14.57 -15.75 -7.86
N LEU A 45 13.23 -15.95 -7.89
CA LEU A 45 12.56 -17.11 -7.26
C LEU A 45 13.18 -18.47 -7.63
N PRO A 46 13.57 -18.76 -8.91
CA PRO A 46 14.20 -20.04 -9.25
C PRO A 46 15.55 -20.27 -8.57
N ARG A 47 16.31 -19.20 -8.30
CA ARG A 47 17.58 -19.31 -7.55
C ARG A 47 17.33 -19.55 -6.07
N ILE A 48 16.34 -18.86 -5.52
CA ILE A 48 15.90 -19.02 -4.14
C ILE A 48 15.43 -20.44 -3.90
N ARG A 49 14.60 -21.00 -4.79
CA ARG A 49 14.14 -22.40 -4.75
C ARG A 49 15.31 -23.38 -4.72
N ARG A 50 16.27 -23.24 -5.64
CA ARG A 50 17.45 -24.11 -5.67
C ARG A 50 18.29 -24.02 -4.39
N CYS A 51 18.44 -22.83 -3.84
CA CYS A 51 19.12 -22.64 -2.57
C CYS A 51 18.43 -23.41 -1.43
N MET A 52 17.11 -23.35 -1.36
CA MET A 52 16.34 -24.07 -0.34
C MET A 52 16.32 -25.57 -0.54
N GLN A 53 16.32 -26.06 -1.79
CA GLN A 53 16.44 -27.49 -2.08
C GLN A 53 17.76 -28.13 -1.59
N ALA A 54 18.80 -27.31 -1.48
CA ALA A 54 20.12 -27.72 -0.96
C ALA A 54 20.27 -27.53 0.56
N ALA A 55 19.24 -27.08 1.27
CA ALA A 55 19.28 -26.91 2.73
C ALA A 55 19.12 -28.25 3.46
N ASP A 56 19.85 -28.43 4.56
CA ASP A 56 19.92 -29.70 5.31
C ASP A 56 18.67 -29.96 6.18
N ASP A 57 18.02 -28.93 6.67
CA ASP A 57 16.81 -29.04 7.51
C ASP A 57 15.57 -29.35 6.64
N GLU A 58 15.12 -30.60 6.68
CA GLU A 58 14.02 -31.12 5.87
C GLU A 58 12.67 -30.43 6.19
N THR A 59 12.35 -30.29 7.47
CA THR A 59 11.08 -29.72 7.91
C THR A 59 10.96 -28.24 7.51
N CYS A 60 11.98 -27.45 7.79
CA CYS A 60 12.02 -26.06 7.36
C CYS A 60 12.06 -25.91 5.84
N ARG A 61 12.73 -26.85 5.13
CA ARG A 61 12.81 -26.86 3.67
C ARG A 61 11.43 -27.02 3.03
N GLU A 62 10.63 -27.98 3.51
CA GLU A 62 9.28 -28.22 2.96
C GLU A 62 8.37 -27.02 3.17
N LEU A 63 8.35 -26.44 4.37
CA LEU A 63 7.58 -25.23 4.67
C LEU A 63 7.98 -24.04 3.76
N VAL A 64 9.28 -23.81 3.60
CA VAL A 64 9.78 -22.71 2.75
C VAL A 64 9.44 -22.96 1.28
N LEU A 65 9.57 -24.19 0.79
CA LEU A 65 9.20 -24.51 -0.58
C LEU A 65 7.71 -24.30 -0.84
N ALA A 66 6.84 -24.65 0.11
CA ALA A 66 5.41 -24.37 0.00
C ALA A 66 5.11 -22.85 -0.08
N LEU A 67 5.82 -22.02 0.71
CA LEU A 67 5.69 -20.55 0.60
C LEU A 67 6.19 -20.05 -0.78
N ILE A 68 7.30 -20.59 -1.28
CA ILE A 68 7.83 -20.24 -2.60
C ILE A 68 6.84 -20.63 -3.70
N ASP A 69 6.18 -21.77 -3.61
CA ASP A 69 5.17 -22.21 -4.57
C ASP A 69 4.00 -21.20 -4.64
N ARG A 70 3.53 -20.72 -3.49
CA ARG A 70 2.48 -19.71 -3.42
C ARG A 70 2.94 -18.38 -4.02
N LEU A 71 4.18 -17.96 -3.76
CA LEU A 71 4.75 -16.75 -4.36
C LEU A 71 4.88 -16.85 -5.87
N GLU A 72 5.30 -18.02 -6.40
CA GLU A 72 5.40 -18.28 -7.84
C GLU A 72 4.01 -18.26 -8.49
N ALA A 73 3.02 -18.90 -7.87
CA ALA A 73 1.64 -18.89 -8.33
C ALA A 73 1.07 -17.48 -8.40
N ALA A 74 1.21 -16.68 -7.32
CA ALA A 74 0.78 -15.29 -7.27
C ALA A 74 1.49 -14.42 -8.33
N THR A 75 2.80 -14.61 -8.48
CA THR A 75 3.60 -13.89 -9.47
C THR A 75 3.18 -14.25 -10.90
N THR A 76 2.84 -15.51 -11.16
CA THR A 76 2.38 -15.97 -12.49
C THR A 76 1.05 -15.31 -12.87
N LEU A 77 0.13 -15.14 -11.93
CA LEU A 77 -1.13 -14.40 -12.14
C LEU A 77 -0.88 -12.96 -12.59
N LEU A 78 0.14 -12.30 -12.04
CA LEU A 78 0.48 -10.91 -12.30
C LEU A 78 1.48 -10.70 -13.47
N ARG A 79 2.19 -11.74 -13.93
CA ARG A 79 3.10 -11.69 -15.09
C ARG A 79 2.43 -12.03 -16.42
N SER A 80 1.15 -11.86 -16.52
CA SER A 80 0.40 -12.22 -17.72
C SER A 80 0.46 -11.14 -18.81
N ARG A 81 -0.07 -11.51 -20.01
CA ARG A 81 -0.21 -10.58 -21.15
C ARG A 81 -1.07 -9.38 -20.76
N PRO A 82 -0.95 -8.24 -21.50
CA PRO A 82 -1.82 -7.08 -21.31
C PRO A 82 -3.28 -7.50 -21.21
N ALA A 83 -4.04 -6.81 -20.38
CA ALA A 83 -5.42 -7.15 -20.08
C ALA A 83 -6.21 -5.88 -19.68
N PRO A 84 -7.56 -5.90 -19.74
CA PRO A 84 -8.38 -4.84 -19.15
C PRO A 84 -8.14 -4.67 -17.65
N LEU A 85 -8.32 -3.43 -17.15
CA LEU A 85 -8.13 -3.12 -15.72
C LEU A 85 -8.97 -4.02 -14.80
N ALA A 86 -10.22 -4.28 -15.16
CA ALA A 86 -11.09 -5.19 -14.39
C ALA A 86 -10.48 -6.59 -14.25
N ARG A 87 -9.85 -7.12 -15.32
CA ARG A 87 -9.16 -8.41 -15.27
C ARG A 87 -7.91 -8.37 -14.39
N TRP A 88 -7.19 -7.26 -14.38
CA TRP A 88 -6.05 -7.06 -13.49
C TRP A 88 -6.48 -7.04 -12.01
N ILE A 89 -7.62 -6.40 -11.68
CA ILE A 89 -8.18 -6.42 -10.34
C ILE A 89 -8.51 -7.86 -9.91
N LYS A 90 -9.19 -8.64 -10.76
CA LYS A 90 -9.47 -10.07 -10.47
C LYS A 90 -8.20 -10.88 -10.23
N ARG A 91 -7.15 -10.65 -11.01
CA ARG A 91 -5.85 -11.33 -10.83
C ARG A 91 -5.18 -10.94 -9.51
N LEU A 92 -5.26 -9.65 -9.13
CA LEU A 92 -4.76 -9.18 -7.85
C LEU A 92 -5.49 -9.86 -6.69
N LEU A 93 -6.82 -9.86 -6.69
CA LEU A 93 -7.62 -10.51 -5.65
C LEU A 93 -7.30 -12.01 -5.56
N LYS A 94 -7.13 -12.69 -6.71
CA LYS A 94 -6.72 -14.10 -6.71
C LYS A 94 -5.28 -14.31 -6.20
N ALA A 95 -4.36 -13.39 -6.49
CA ALA A 95 -3.01 -13.44 -5.94
C ALA A 95 -3.01 -13.23 -4.42
N LEU A 96 -3.82 -12.30 -3.89
CA LEU A 96 -4.00 -12.10 -2.45
C LEU A 96 -4.61 -13.34 -1.76
N GLU A 97 -5.56 -14.01 -2.42
CA GLU A 97 -6.12 -15.28 -1.93
C GLU A 97 -5.05 -16.38 -1.85
N VAL A 98 -4.28 -16.58 -2.92
CA VAL A 98 -3.17 -17.56 -2.94
C VAL A 98 -2.14 -17.26 -1.86
N LEU A 99 -1.87 -16.00 -1.58
CA LEU A 99 -0.94 -15.58 -0.52
C LEU A 99 -1.56 -15.61 0.89
N GLY A 100 -2.82 -16.00 1.06
CA GLY A 100 -3.52 -16.05 2.35
C GLY A 100 -3.79 -14.67 2.95
N ALA A 101 -3.81 -13.61 2.13
CA ALA A 101 -3.95 -12.24 2.59
C ALA A 101 -5.41 -11.77 2.72
N LEU A 102 -6.36 -12.45 2.09
CA LEU A 102 -7.76 -11.99 2.11
C LEU A 102 -8.40 -12.04 3.50
N PRO A 103 -8.29 -13.12 4.30
CA PRO A 103 -8.92 -13.16 5.61
C PRO A 103 -8.45 -12.04 6.55
N PRO A 104 -7.15 -11.77 6.73
CA PRO A 104 -6.71 -10.67 7.58
C PRO A 104 -7.10 -9.29 7.02
N LEU A 105 -7.10 -9.09 5.71
CA LEU A 105 -7.59 -7.85 5.10
C LEU A 105 -9.10 -7.67 5.35
N GLN A 106 -9.88 -8.73 5.33
CA GLN A 106 -11.32 -8.69 5.64
C GLN A 106 -11.60 -8.46 7.13
N ALA A 107 -10.69 -8.82 8.01
CA ALA A 107 -10.83 -8.58 9.45
C ALA A 107 -10.49 -7.12 9.82
N ASP A 108 -9.54 -6.51 9.11
CA ASP A 108 -9.08 -5.14 9.34
C ASP A 108 -9.99 -4.09 8.70
N ALA A 109 -10.21 -2.95 9.38
CA ALA A 109 -11.08 -1.89 8.88
C ALA A 109 -10.51 -1.20 7.63
N ALA A 110 -9.20 -0.96 7.60
CA ALA A 110 -8.53 -0.40 6.41
C ALA A 110 -8.52 -1.40 5.25
N GLY A 111 -8.27 -2.68 5.56
CA GLY A 111 -8.35 -3.77 4.60
C GLY A 111 -9.72 -3.92 3.96
N LYS A 112 -10.81 -3.83 4.74
CA LYS A 112 -12.19 -3.79 4.21
C LYS A 112 -12.40 -2.63 3.24
N SER A 113 -11.94 -1.43 3.61
CA SER A 113 -12.05 -0.26 2.74
C SER A 113 -11.27 -0.43 1.45
N LEU A 114 -10.08 -1.02 1.52
CA LEU A 114 -9.27 -1.36 0.35
C LEU A 114 -9.98 -2.35 -0.58
N LEU A 115 -10.53 -3.43 -0.02
CA LEU A 115 -11.26 -4.44 -0.80
C LEU A 115 -12.53 -3.85 -1.44
N ALA A 116 -13.27 -3.02 -0.71
CA ALA A 116 -14.44 -2.31 -1.24
C ALA A 116 -14.08 -1.35 -2.38
N LEU A 117 -12.96 -0.64 -2.27
CA LEU A 117 -12.43 0.20 -3.37
C LEU A 117 -12.15 -0.65 -4.62
N LEU A 118 -11.45 -1.77 -4.47
CA LEU A 118 -11.14 -2.66 -5.60
C LEU A 118 -12.40 -3.22 -6.25
N GLU A 119 -13.41 -3.59 -5.46
CA GLU A 119 -14.70 -4.07 -5.95
C GLU A 119 -15.45 -2.97 -6.72
N ALA A 120 -15.53 -1.75 -6.18
CA ALA A 120 -16.15 -0.62 -6.86
C ALA A 120 -15.47 -0.33 -8.21
N ARG A 121 -14.13 -0.29 -8.24
CA ARG A 121 -13.38 -0.11 -9.49
C ARG A 121 -13.55 -1.26 -10.47
N TYR A 122 -13.67 -2.49 -9.97
CA TYR A 122 -13.97 -3.63 -10.82
C TYR A 122 -15.30 -3.45 -11.55
N LEU A 123 -16.38 -3.11 -10.82
CA LEU A 123 -17.71 -2.91 -11.38
C LEU A 123 -17.76 -1.75 -12.40
N GLU A 124 -17.11 -0.63 -12.10
CA GLU A 124 -17.00 0.52 -13.01
C GLU A 124 -16.28 0.19 -14.33
N LEU A 125 -15.31 -0.72 -14.29
CA LEU A 125 -14.41 -1.03 -15.41
C LEU A 125 -14.77 -2.33 -16.13
N GLU A 126 -15.78 -3.08 -15.67
CA GLU A 126 -16.10 -4.40 -16.22
C GLU A 126 -16.41 -4.36 -17.73
N GLY A 127 -17.04 -3.29 -18.22
CA GLY A 127 -17.37 -3.08 -19.64
C GLY A 127 -16.20 -2.58 -20.50
N SER A 128 -15.04 -2.23 -19.91
CA SER A 128 -13.91 -1.67 -20.65
C SER A 128 -13.08 -2.76 -21.31
N SER A 129 -12.82 -2.62 -22.61
CA SER A 129 -11.95 -3.54 -23.39
C SER A 129 -10.52 -3.05 -23.54
N ALA A 130 -10.18 -1.83 -23.06
CA ALA A 130 -8.85 -1.25 -23.17
C ALA A 130 -7.80 -2.10 -22.48
N GLN A 131 -6.70 -2.38 -23.17
CA GLN A 131 -5.64 -3.29 -22.70
C GLN A 131 -4.52 -2.51 -22.02
N PHE A 132 -4.10 -2.94 -20.86
CA PHE A 132 -3.02 -2.32 -20.07
C PHE A 132 -1.93 -3.34 -19.77
N SER A 133 -0.68 -2.91 -19.88
CA SER A 133 0.46 -3.69 -19.39
C SER A 133 0.45 -3.73 -17.87
N PHE A 134 1.22 -4.66 -17.27
CA PHE A 134 1.39 -4.72 -15.81
C PHE A 134 1.90 -3.39 -15.23
N ALA A 135 2.86 -2.73 -15.89
CA ALA A 135 3.39 -1.45 -15.43
C ALA A 135 2.32 -0.36 -15.42
N ALA A 136 1.58 -0.21 -16.52
CA ALA A 136 0.52 0.79 -16.62
C ALA A 136 -0.62 0.54 -15.62
N TRP A 137 -0.99 -0.74 -15.41
CA TRP A 137 -1.96 -1.11 -14.39
C TRP A 137 -1.47 -0.81 -12.97
N ARG A 138 -0.21 -1.14 -12.64
CA ARG A 138 0.38 -0.85 -11.33
C ARG A 138 0.40 0.65 -11.05
N ASP A 139 0.79 1.47 -12.04
CA ASP A 139 0.86 2.91 -11.89
C ASP A 139 -0.54 3.54 -11.76
N TRP A 140 -1.54 2.94 -12.41
CA TRP A 140 -2.95 3.30 -12.20
C TRP A 140 -3.41 2.92 -10.79
N LEU A 141 -3.14 1.70 -10.33
CA LEU A 141 -3.52 1.21 -9.01
C LEU A 141 -2.92 2.04 -7.89
N ASN A 142 -1.64 2.43 -8.02
CA ASN A 142 -0.99 3.31 -7.05
C ASN A 142 -1.71 4.66 -6.94
N ARG A 143 -2.13 5.25 -8.06
CA ARG A 143 -2.91 6.51 -8.04
C ARG A 143 -4.28 6.34 -7.38
N GLU A 144 -4.96 5.22 -7.61
CA GLU A 144 -6.22 4.92 -6.92
C GLU A 144 -6.03 4.81 -5.40
N PHE A 145 -4.96 4.16 -4.97
CA PHE A 145 -4.63 4.02 -3.54
C PHE A 145 -4.20 5.35 -2.90
N GLU A 146 -3.42 6.17 -3.60
CA GLU A 146 -3.03 7.50 -3.14
C GLU A 146 -4.23 8.46 -3.03
N ALA A 147 -5.20 8.34 -3.94
CA ALA A 147 -6.43 9.13 -3.90
C ALA A 147 -7.41 8.66 -2.82
N ALA A 148 -7.33 7.39 -2.42
CA ALA A 148 -8.19 6.83 -1.38
C ALA A 148 -7.75 7.30 0.01
N THR A 149 -8.69 7.85 0.77
CA THR A 149 -8.45 8.22 2.16
C THR A 149 -9.14 7.23 3.09
N PHE A 150 -8.40 6.74 4.06
CA PHE A 150 -8.95 5.93 5.14
C PHE A 150 -8.93 6.73 6.45
N ARG A 151 -10.04 6.75 7.14
CA ARG A 151 -10.14 7.29 8.50
C ARG A 151 -10.75 6.25 9.39
N ASP A 152 -10.00 5.81 10.37
CA ASP A 152 -10.54 4.93 11.40
C ASP A 152 -11.48 5.72 12.32
N VAL A 153 -12.77 5.50 12.15
CA VAL A 153 -13.81 6.17 12.95
C VAL A 153 -13.92 5.62 14.37
N SER A 154 -13.30 4.47 14.66
CA SER A 154 -13.24 3.90 16.01
C SER A 154 -12.23 4.63 16.90
N ILE A 155 -11.27 5.34 16.32
CA ILE A 155 -10.25 6.10 17.04
C ILE A 155 -10.82 7.49 17.37
N SER A 156 -11.22 7.69 18.62
CA SER A 156 -11.53 9.01 19.16
C SER A 156 -10.26 9.60 19.76
N SER A 157 -9.59 10.49 19.05
CA SER A 157 -8.43 11.21 19.56
C SER A 157 -8.79 12.66 19.88
N PRO A 158 -8.44 13.19 21.05
CA PRO A 158 -8.56 14.60 21.35
C PRO A 158 -7.54 15.45 20.56
N LEU A 159 -6.52 14.81 19.96
CA LEU A 159 -5.50 15.47 19.15
C LEU A 159 -5.92 15.45 17.67
N VAL A 160 -5.95 16.64 17.08
CA VAL A 160 -6.24 16.81 15.64
C VAL A 160 -4.98 17.32 14.96
N LEU A 161 -4.41 16.53 14.07
CA LEU A 161 -3.34 16.97 13.17
C LEU A 161 -3.98 17.51 11.89
N THR A 162 -3.71 18.77 11.58
CA THR A 162 -4.36 19.42 10.43
C THR A 162 -3.44 20.47 9.81
N PRO A 163 -3.44 20.66 8.49
CA PRO A 163 -2.68 21.74 7.87
C PRO A 163 -3.27 23.11 8.26
N LEU A 164 -2.41 24.14 8.30
CA LEU A 164 -2.78 25.48 8.76
C LEU A 164 -3.96 26.09 7.98
N ASN A 165 -4.03 25.85 6.68
CA ASN A 165 -5.13 26.34 5.84
C ASN A 165 -6.50 25.67 6.14
N ALA A 166 -6.51 24.53 6.81
CA ALA A 166 -7.73 23.80 7.18
C ALA A 166 -8.20 24.08 8.61
N VAL A 167 -7.52 24.99 9.37
CA VAL A 167 -7.92 25.36 10.73
C VAL A 167 -8.97 26.48 10.76
N CYS A 168 -9.23 27.14 9.64
CA CYS A 168 -10.20 28.20 9.55
C CYS A 168 -11.58 27.75 10.06
N LEU A 169 -12.22 28.59 10.89
CA LEU A 169 -13.53 28.32 11.49
C LEU A 169 -13.58 27.17 12.52
N ARG A 170 -12.44 26.60 12.90
CA ARG A 170 -12.37 25.61 13.97
C ARG A 170 -11.98 26.26 15.28
N ARG A 171 -12.51 25.73 16.38
CA ARG A 171 -12.14 26.14 17.76
C ARG A 171 -11.28 25.03 18.36
N PHE A 172 -10.18 25.43 18.98
CA PHE A 172 -9.26 24.54 19.68
C PHE A 172 -9.06 25.08 21.10
N GLU A 173 -8.95 24.20 22.08
CA GLU A 173 -8.58 24.57 23.45
C GLU A 173 -7.08 24.91 23.53
N ALA A 174 -6.27 24.21 22.75
CA ALA A 174 -4.84 24.48 22.60
C ALA A 174 -4.40 24.15 21.17
N ALA A 175 -3.39 24.86 20.66
CA ALA A 175 -2.82 24.59 19.34
C ALA A 175 -1.30 24.62 19.40
N LEU A 176 -0.66 23.62 18.78
CA LEU A 176 0.77 23.57 18.57
C LEU A 176 1.07 23.73 17.07
N LEU A 177 1.74 24.81 16.71
CA LEU A 177 2.18 25.08 15.35
C LEU A 177 3.59 24.50 15.14
N ILE A 178 3.71 23.53 14.23
CA ILE A 178 4.98 22.90 13.88
C ILE A 178 5.40 23.36 12.49
N GLY A 179 6.70 23.69 12.31
CA GLY A 179 7.23 24.10 11.01
C GLY A 179 6.82 25.51 10.58
N GLY A 180 6.47 26.39 11.54
CA GLY A 180 6.08 27.78 11.30
C GLY A 180 7.24 28.70 10.96
N ASP A 181 8.07 28.35 9.96
CA ASP A 181 9.14 29.24 9.48
C ASP A 181 8.59 30.28 8.45
N ALA A 182 9.40 31.31 8.19
CA ALA A 182 9.00 32.39 7.28
C ALA A 182 8.74 31.92 5.83
N ARG A 183 9.22 30.74 5.43
CA ARG A 183 8.98 30.15 4.11
C ARG A 183 7.65 29.43 4.06
N GLN A 184 7.28 28.78 5.14
CA GLN A 184 6.03 28.00 5.29
C GLN A 184 4.83 28.93 5.58
N LEU A 185 5.05 30.03 6.30
CA LEU A 185 4.07 31.07 6.61
C LEU A 185 4.13 32.23 5.63
N ALA A 186 4.65 32.03 4.44
CA ALA A 186 4.66 33.05 3.40
C ALA A 186 3.25 33.63 3.24
N PRO A 187 3.10 34.97 3.11
CA PRO A 187 1.80 35.59 2.95
C PRO A 187 1.08 34.94 1.76
N ALA A 188 -0.16 34.54 1.99
CA ALA A 188 -1.02 34.02 0.94
C ALA A 188 -0.92 34.96 -0.27
N SER A 189 -0.61 34.41 -1.43
CA SER A 189 -0.60 35.14 -2.68
C SER A 189 -1.86 35.99 -2.76
N ASN A 190 -1.71 37.27 -3.05
CA ASN A 190 -2.78 38.25 -3.13
C ASN A 190 -3.99 37.62 -3.81
N GLY A 191 -5.10 37.53 -3.08
CA GLY A 191 -6.34 36.96 -3.59
C GLY A 191 -6.72 37.66 -4.87
N GLU A 192 -6.60 36.97 -5.98
CA GLU A 192 -6.75 37.47 -7.33
C GLU A 192 -8.15 37.99 -7.66
N PHE A 193 -9.14 37.69 -6.80
CA PHE A 193 -10.54 38.06 -7.02
C PHE A 193 -10.90 39.51 -6.62
N PHE A 194 -10.19 40.09 -5.65
CA PHE A 194 -10.47 41.46 -5.20
C PHE A 194 -9.16 42.24 -5.04
N ASN A 195 -9.02 43.31 -5.80
CA ASN A 195 -7.91 44.23 -5.60
C ASN A 195 -8.06 44.99 -4.28
N GLN A 196 -7.01 45.69 -3.82
CA GLN A 196 -7.01 46.35 -2.54
C GLN A 196 -8.09 47.47 -2.39
N SER A 197 -8.48 48.14 -3.48
CA SER A 197 -9.53 49.16 -3.46
C SER A 197 -10.90 48.54 -3.21
N VAL A 198 -11.24 47.44 -3.90
CA VAL A 198 -12.49 46.70 -3.68
C VAL A 198 -12.55 46.09 -2.28
N ARG A 199 -11.43 45.64 -1.76
CA ARG A 199 -11.35 45.13 -0.38
C ARG A 199 -11.63 46.21 0.66
N ARG A 200 -11.16 47.47 0.43
CA ARG A 200 -11.46 48.58 1.28
C ARG A 200 -12.94 48.96 1.25
N GLU A 201 -13.52 49.01 0.07
CA GLU A 201 -14.97 49.32 -0.08
C GLU A 201 -15.84 48.26 0.60
N LEU A 202 -15.43 46.99 0.59
CA LEU A 202 -16.13 45.88 1.24
C LEU A 202 -15.81 45.76 2.75
N GLY A 203 -14.97 46.62 3.34
CA GLY A 203 -14.58 46.56 4.73
C GLY A 203 -13.73 45.33 5.08
N LEU A 204 -13.12 44.68 4.09
CA LEU A 204 -12.26 43.51 4.28
C LEU A 204 -10.84 43.94 4.70
N ARG A 205 -10.20 43.15 5.56
CA ARG A 205 -8.82 43.42 6.00
C ARG A 205 -7.91 43.53 4.77
N THR A 206 -7.25 44.65 4.61
CA THR A 206 -6.18 44.87 3.64
C THR A 206 -4.84 44.53 4.30
N GLN A 207 -3.94 43.83 3.58
CA GLN A 207 -2.58 43.67 4.04
C GLN A 207 -1.85 44.99 3.98
N GLN A 208 -1.18 45.36 5.07
CA GLN A 208 -0.19 46.46 5.10
C GLN A 208 1.14 45.97 4.55
#